data_0c6ba5d0ab97e1b41e21f28de0a5ca42
#
_entry.id   0c6ba5d0ab97e1b41e21f28de0a5ca42
#
_cell.length_a   1.000
_cell.length_b   1.000
_cell.length_c   1.000
_cell.angle_alpha   90.00
_cell.angle_beta   90.00
_cell.angle_gamma   90.00
#
_symmetry.space_group_name_H-M   'P 1'
#
loop_
_entity.id
_entity.type
_entity.pdbx_description
1 polymer ?
#
loop_
_entity_poly.entity_id
_entity_poly.type
_entity_poly.pdbx_seq_one_letter_code
_entity_poly.pdbx_strand_id
1 'polypeptide(L)'
;MEKNCCMPNKKTYRGEEEKRQLIKRLNIIEGQIRGIKQMIEDNRYCDDVLTQMLAVNKALESLENIILEKHLQRCIAKQIE
;
A
#
# COMPACT_ATOMS: atom_id res chain seq x y z
N MET A 1 19.71 -2.29 15.91
CA MET A 1 19.09 -2.06 15.83
C MET A 1 18.20 -2.09 15.20
N GLU A 2 17.85 -2.70 14.83
CA GLU A 2 16.99 -2.78 14.33
C GLU A 2 15.89 -2.12 14.56
N LYS A 3 15.64 -1.74 15.48
CA LYS A 3 14.73 -0.68 15.73
C LYS A 3 14.73 0.35 14.65
N ASN A 4 15.68 0.29 13.77
CA ASN A 4 15.83 1.30 12.73
C ASN A 4 14.64 1.38 11.81
N CYS A 5 14.01 0.26 11.46
CA CYS A 5 12.93 0.32 10.50
C CYS A 5 11.64 0.87 11.10
N CYS A 6 11.61 1.07 12.41
CA CYS A 6 10.43 1.62 13.07
C CYS A 6 10.55 3.10 13.37
N MET A 7 11.70 3.70 13.08
CA MET A 7 11.95 5.11 13.37
C MET A 7 11.52 5.97 12.19
N PRO A 8 10.97 7.17 12.46
CA PRO A 8 10.47 8.02 11.35
C PRO A 8 11.52 8.38 10.32
N ASN A 9 12.77 8.56 10.75
CA ASN A 9 13.83 8.98 9.84
C ASN A 9 14.69 7.83 9.34
N LYS A 10 14.31 6.61 9.66
CA LYS A 10 15.08 5.46 9.26
C LYS A 10 14.52 4.85 8.00
N LYS A 11 15.37 4.15 7.28
CA LYS A 11 14.98 3.51 6.04
C LYS A 11 14.84 2.01 6.25
N THR A 12 13.92 1.42 5.55
CA THR A 12 13.78 -0.02 5.50
C THR A 12 14.28 -0.46 4.14
N TYR A 13 15.28 -1.33 4.14
CA TYR A 13 15.85 -1.81 2.89
C TYR A 13 15.16 -3.09 2.48
N ARG A 14 14.61 -3.07 1.28
CA ARG A 14 13.91 -4.20 0.71
C ARG A 14 14.68 -4.73 -0.48
N GLY A 15 14.52 -6.02 -0.75
CA GLY A 15 15.10 -6.60 -1.95
C GLY A 15 14.50 -5.98 -3.20
N GLU A 16 15.21 -6.07 -4.30
CA GLU A 16 14.75 -5.48 -5.55
C GLU A 16 13.42 -6.07 -5.99
N GLU A 17 13.27 -7.37 -5.83
CA GLU A 17 12.03 -8.03 -6.25
C GLU A 17 10.86 -7.58 -5.38
N GLU A 18 11.08 -7.50 -4.07
CA GLU A 18 10.02 -7.05 -3.17
C GLU A 18 9.61 -5.62 -3.50
N LYS A 19 10.60 -4.75 -3.69
CA LYS A 19 10.33 -3.35 -4.01
C LYS A 19 9.54 -3.25 -5.30
N ARG A 20 9.92 -4.03 -6.30
CA ARG A 20 9.24 -4.00 -7.59
C ARG A 20 7.78 -4.42 -7.46
N GLN A 21 7.53 -5.46 -6.66
CA GLN A 21 6.16 -5.93 -6.46
C GLN A 21 5.31 -4.89 -5.75
N LEU A 22 5.86 -4.21 -4.76
CA LEU A 22 5.12 -3.17 -4.05
C LEU A 22 4.80 -2.00 -4.95
N ILE A 23 5.78 -1.58 -5.74
CA ILE A 23 5.58 -0.48 -6.69
C ILE A 23 4.53 -0.84 -7.73
N LYS A 24 4.56 -2.08 -8.20
CA LYS A 24 3.58 -2.53 -9.18
C LYS A 24 2.16 -2.42 -8.62
N ARG A 25 1.97 -2.86 -7.37
CA ARG A 25 0.66 -2.76 -6.74
C ARG A 25 0.22 -1.32 -6.59
N LEU A 26 1.14 -0.46 -6.20
CA LEU A 26 0.83 0.96 -6.04
C LEU A 26 0.48 1.61 -7.38
N ASN A 27 1.15 1.21 -8.45
CA ASN A 27 0.82 1.73 -9.77
C ASN A 27 -0.61 1.38 -10.17
N ILE A 28 -1.04 0.18 -9.83
CA ILE A 28 -2.41 -0.24 -10.12
C ILE A 28 -3.39 0.61 -9.33
N ILE A 29 -3.11 0.82 -8.05
CA ILE A 29 -3.97 1.64 -7.18
C ILE A 29 -4.01 3.07 -7.68
N GLU A 30 -2.88 3.59 -8.10
CA GLU A 30 -2.80 4.93 -8.64
C GLU A 30 -3.70 5.08 -9.86
N GLY A 31 -3.70 4.07 -10.74
CA GLY A 31 -4.58 4.10 -11.90
C GLY A 31 -6.04 4.06 -11.52
N GLN A 32 -6.37 3.29 -10.48
CA GLN A 32 -7.75 3.23 -10.01
C GLN A 32 -8.21 4.58 -9.47
N ILE A 33 -7.32 5.28 -8.78
CA ILE A 33 -7.66 6.60 -8.25
C ILE A 33 -7.89 7.59 -9.38
N ARG A 34 -7.07 7.51 -10.43
CA ARG A 34 -7.31 8.37 -11.60
C ARG A 34 -8.65 8.08 -12.25
N GLY A 35 -9.03 6.79 -12.26
CA GLY A 35 -10.34 6.41 -12.78
C GLY A 35 -11.46 7.03 -11.96
N ILE A 36 -11.31 7.06 -10.64
CA ILE A 36 -12.32 7.65 -9.77
C ILE A 36 -12.44 9.15 -10.03
N LYS A 37 -11.30 9.83 -10.22
CA LYS A 37 -11.33 11.25 -10.55
C LYS A 37 -12.10 11.49 -11.84
N GLN A 38 -11.87 10.65 -12.83
CA GLN A 38 -12.59 10.78 -14.09
C GLN A 38 -14.08 10.56 -13.91
N MET A 39 -14.45 9.58 -13.09
CA MET A 39 -15.87 9.32 -12.82
C MET A 39 -16.54 10.54 -12.19
N ILE A 40 -15.85 11.20 -11.27
CA ILE A 40 -16.40 12.38 -10.64
C ILE A 40 -16.53 13.52 -11.64
N GLU A 41 -15.53 13.69 -12.50
CA GLU A 41 -15.59 14.72 -13.53
C GLU A 41 -16.73 14.47 -14.51
N ASP A 42 -17.03 13.20 -14.77
CA ASP A 42 -18.09 12.82 -15.69
C ASP A 42 -19.45 12.75 -15.02
N ASN A 43 -19.53 13.12 -13.76
CA ASN A 43 -20.77 13.10 -12.98
C ASN A 43 -21.40 11.72 -12.94
N ARG A 44 -20.56 10.68 -12.78
CA ARG A 44 -21.05 9.33 -12.66
C ARG A 44 -21.88 9.17 -11.38
N TYR A 45 -22.79 8.22 -11.41
CA TYR A 45 -23.66 7.96 -10.28
C TYR A 45 -22.82 7.64 -9.02
N CYS A 46 -23.27 8.13 -7.87
CA CYS A 46 -22.45 8.01 -6.66
C CYS A 46 -22.25 6.56 -6.23
N ASP A 47 -23.19 5.66 -6.53
CA ASP A 47 -22.99 4.25 -6.23
C ASP A 47 -21.79 3.69 -6.95
N ASP A 48 -21.63 4.06 -8.22
CA ASP A 48 -20.50 3.60 -9.01
C ASP A 48 -19.18 4.10 -8.43
N VAL A 49 -19.18 5.37 -8.02
CA VAL A 49 -17.97 5.96 -7.45
C VAL A 49 -17.62 5.27 -6.14
N LEU A 50 -18.62 5.06 -5.29
CA LEU A 50 -18.39 4.42 -4.00
C LEU A 50 -17.91 2.99 -4.16
N THR A 51 -18.45 2.27 -5.14
CA THR A 51 -18.02 0.91 -5.41
C THR A 51 -16.54 0.89 -5.78
N GLN A 52 -16.11 1.83 -6.61
CA GLN A 52 -14.71 1.91 -6.98
C GLN A 52 -13.83 2.27 -5.79
N MET A 53 -14.31 3.15 -4.92
CA MET A 53 -13.57 3.50 -3.72
C MET A 53 -13.39 2.31 -2.79
N LEU A 54 -14.43 1.48 -2.67
CA LEU A 54 -14.31 0.28 -1.86
C LEU A 54 -13.25 -0.65 -2.42
N ALA A 55 -13.17 -0.75 -3.74
CA ALA A 55 -12.16 -1.58 -4.37
C ALA A 55 -10.76 -1.05 -4.06
N VAL A 56 -10.58 0.26 -4.12
CA VAL A 56 -9.28 0.87 -3.80
C VAL A 56 -8.93 0.62 -2.34
N ASN A 57 -9.91 0.78 -1.45
CA ASN A 57 -9.66 0.54 -0.03
C ASN A 57 -9.22 -0.90 0.22
N LYS A 58 -9.84 -1.86 -0.45
CA LYS A 58 -9.44 -3.25 -0.28
C LYS A 58 -8.04 -3.50 -0.83
N ALA A 59 -7.71 -2.87 -1.94
CA ALA A 59 -6.37 -3.01 -2.51
C ALA A 59 -5.32 -2.42 -1.58
N LEU A 60 -5.62 -1.26 -0.98
CA LEU A 60 -4.71 -0.65 -0.02
C LEU A 60 -4.57 -1.51 1.23
N GLU A 61 -5.67 -2.05 1.71
CA GLU A 61 -5.63 -2.91 2.89
C GLU A 61 -4.75 -4.13 2.65
N SER A 62 -4.88 -4.73 1.48
CA SER A 62 -4.06 -5.88 1.12
C SER A 62 -2.59 -5.50 1.11
N LEU A 63 -2.27 -4.35 0.54
CA LEU A 63 -0.90 -3.87 0.50
C LEU A 63 -0.38 -3.57 1.90
N GLU A 64 -1.21 -2.97 2.73
CA GLU A 64 -0.84 -2.68 4.11
C GLU A 64 -0.50 -3.96 4.85
N ASN A 65 -1.28 -5.00 4.65
CA ASN A 65 -1.03 -6.27 5.31
C ASN A 65 0.30 -6.88 4.88
N ILE A 66 0.63 -6.75 3.61
CA ILE A 66 1.90 -7.25 3.12
C ILE A 66 3.05 -6.51 3.77
N ILE A 67 2.95 -5.19 3.82
CA ILE A 67 4.01 -4.37 4.40
C ILE A 67 4.12 -4.63 5.89
N LEU A 68 2.98 -4.74 6.57
CA LEU A 68 2.98 -5.01 8.00
C LEU A 68 3.62 -6.35 8.30
N GLU A 69 3.29 -7.37 7.52
CA GLU A 69 3.87 -8.69 7.73
C GLU A 69 5.38 -8.63 7.60
N LYS A 70 5.89 -7.93 6.58
CA LYS A 70 7.33 -7.80 6.40
C LYS A 70 7.95 -7.00 7.53
N HIS A 71 7.25 -5.98 8.00
CA HIS A 71 7.72 -5.18 9.13
C HIS A 71 7.89 -6.06 10.36
N LEU A 72 6.90 -6.89 10.66
CA LEU A 72 6.99 -7.78 11.81
C LEU A 72 8.15 -8.74 11.68
N GLN A 73 8.38 -9.26 10.49
CA GLN A 73 9.47 -10.20 10.28
C GLN A 73 10.84 -9.53 10.42
N ARG A 74 10.97 -8.30 9.90
CA ARG A 74 12.27 -7.64 9.87
C ARG A 74 12.61 -6.90 11.14
N CYS A 75 11.63 -6.20 11.69
CA CYS A 75 11.90 -5.28 12.79
C CYS A 75 11.58 -5.89 14.14
N ILE A 76 10.36 -6.39 14.27
CA ILE A 76 9.89 -6.85 15.57
C ILE A 76 10.57 -8.15 15.95
N ALA A 77 10.63 -9.10 15.03
CA ALA A 77 11.22 -10.40 15.32
C ALA A 77 12.69 -10.26 15.70
N LYS A 78 13.40 -9.38 15.02
CA LYS A 78 14.80 -9.17 15.32
C LYS A 78 15.00 -8.54 16.69
N GLN A 79 14.10 -7.66 17.08
CA GLN A 79 14.21 -7.02 18.38
C GLN A 79 13.98 -7.99 19.53
N ILE A 80 13.14 -8.97 19.29
CA ILE A 80 12.84 -9.96 20.32
C ILE A 80 14.04 -10.87 20.59
N GLU A 81 14.80 -11.18 19.56
CA GLU A 81 15.97 -11.99 19.72
C GLU A 81 17.07 -11.25 20.46
#